data_ef59f824ce58341003d74a2f7a652bb9
#
_entry.id   ef59f824ce58341003d74a2f7a652bb9
#
_cell.length_a   1.000
_cell.length_b   1.000
_cell.length_c   1.000
_cell.angle_alpha   90.00
_cell.angle_beta   90.00
_cell.angle_gamma   90.00
#
_symmetry.space_group_name_H-M   'P 1'
#
loop_
_entity.id
_entity.type
_entity.pdbx_description
1 polymer ?
#
loop_
_entity_poly.entity_id
_entity_poly.type
_entity_poly.pdbx_seq_one_letter_code
_entity_poly.pdbx_strand_id
1 'polypeptide(L)'
;VGSEMCIRDRYHTYIEYFNSYAIRNHNLSRFYFPIAITPELNLPKYITDIGTVPEKLNIPPGYDYAMAKQFNFPGGAPHSCEYYSLFYIIEGKAEVTIKNSQFALFQGDFIFIPPHVQYMITSVPESICICFNLKRSFVTAQYSDIFHDDKRLTTFLMDSLNENNQMNYLIIRTNANEIIKDLALNCFAEYINQNKYANNIMKNCLSLIFTYVLRDENTQIESSIRVSQNDLQYQRIIDYLKQNYQFASLNSTAEYVHYTKQYVCKIVKEATGKTFNTVLIEIRLAIVCQYLENSDFSLEYISELCGFSVSSHLSRVFKEHYGMTPSAYRKAHNPH
;
A
#
# COMPACT_ATOMS: atom_id res chain seq x y z
N VAL A 1 26.08 30.68 16.44
CA VAL A 1 24.84 30.91 15.69
C VAL A 1 25.00 30.16 14.38
N GLY A 2 24.73 28.85 14.41
CA GLY A 2 24.71 28.05 13.21
C GLY A 2 23.48 28.44 12.36
N SER A 3 23.71 28.90 11.14
CA SER A 3 22.64 29.10 10.18
C SER A 3 21.90 27.77 10.01
N GLU A 4 20.62 27.74 10.35
CA GLU A 4 19.72 26.66 9.95
C GLU A 4 19.74 26.61 8.43
N MET A 5 20.41 25.63 7.90
CA MET A 5 20.43 25.37 6.47
C MET A 5 18.97 25.08 6.05
N CYS A 6 18.43 25.86 5.15
CA CYS A 6 17.07 25.68 4.64
C CYS A 6 16.87 24.22 4.17
N ILE A 7 15.66 23.69 4.31
CA ILE A 7 15.32 22.32 3.84
C ILE A 7 15.71 22.15 2.36
N ARG A 8 15.54 23.22 1.56
CA ARG A 8 15.95 23.26 0.15
C ARG A 8 17.45 23.09 -0.04
N ASP A 9 18.27 23.75 0.80
CA ASP A 9 19.74 23.66 0.72
C ASP A 9 20.22 22.29 1.18
N ARG A 10 19.58 21.71 2.22
CA ARG A 10 19.82 20.32 2.63
C ARG A 10 19.48 19.34 1.53
N TYR A 11 18.40 19.56 0.82
CA TYR A 11 17.95 18.72 -0.27
C TYR A 11 18.93 18.73 -1.45
N HIS A 12 19.39 19.91 -1.92
CA HIS A 12 20.43 19.99 -2.93
C HIS A 12 21.73 19.31 -2.47
N THR A 13 22.12 19.52 -1.23
CA THR A 13 23.28 18.86 -0.61
C THR A 13 23.12 17.35 -0.55
N TYR A 14 21.95 16.84 -0.21
CA TYR A 14 21.67 15.39 -0.21
C TYR A 14 21.70 14.80 -1.62
N ILE A 15 21.21 15.50 -2.62
CA ILE A 15 21.25 15.04 -4.02
C ILE A 15 22.68 15.09 -4.56
N GLU A 16 23.44 16.14 -4.29
CA GLU A 16 24.84 16.23 -4.64
C GLU A 16 25.67 15.17 -3.92
N TYR A 17 25.46 15.00 -2.62
CA TYR A 17 26.10 13.95 -1.83
C TYR A 17 25.76 12.57 -2.38
N PHE A 18 24.51 12.34 -2.68
CA PHE A 18 24.03 11.09 -3.22
C PHE A 18 24.63 10.79 -4.61
N ASN A 19 24.61 11.77 -5.50
CA ASN A 19 25.24 11.63 -6.81
C ASN A 19 26.76 11.41 -6.68
N SER A 20 27.43 12.11 -5.76
CA SER A 20 28.87 11.96 -5.52
C SER A 20 29.20 10.63 -4.82
N TYR A 21 28.35 10.14 -3.94
CA TYR A 21 28.53 8.88 -3.22
C TYR A 21 28.30 7.67 -4.13
N ALA A 22 27.27 7.70 -4.95
CA ALA A 22 26.98 6.65 -5.94
C ALA A 22 28.12 6.52 -6.98
N ILE A 23 28.78 7.63 -7.32
CA ILE A 23 29.92 7.67 -8.25
C ILE A 23 31.21 7.17 -7.56
N ARG A 24 31.43 7.48 -6.29
CA ARG A 24 32.69 7.18 -5.59
C ARG A 24 32.77 5.78 -5.00
N ASN A 25 31.66 5.21 -4.60
CA ASN A 25 31.61 3.91 -3.96
C ASN A 25 30.95 2.88 -4.87
N HIS A 26 31.75 2.13 -5.62
CA HIS A 26 31.32 0.95 -6.35
C HIS A 26 30.70 -0.15 -5.46
N ASN A 27 30.55 0.09 -4.16
CA ASN A 27 29.94 -0.84 -3.21
C ASN A 27 28.44 -0.56 -3.07
N LEU A 28 27.73 -0.79 -4.17
CA LEU A 28 26.28 -0.61 -4.30
C LEU A 28 25.45 -1.55 -3.41
N SER A 29 26.10 -2.47 -2.67
CA SER A 29 25.42 -3.46 -1.84
C SER A 29 24.71 -2.89 -0.59
N ARG A 30 24.97 -1.65 -0.20
CA ARG A 30 24.31 -0.98 0.93
C ARG A 30 23.16 -0.06 0.53
N PHE A 31 23.11 0.36 -0.72
CA PHE A 31 22.03 1.16 -1.27
C PHE A 31 21.40 0.33 -2.37
N TYR A 32 20.31 -0.32 -2.06
CA TYR A 32 19.53 -1.03 -3.06
C TYR A 32 18.90 -0.01 -3.99
N PHE A 33 19.66 0.33 -5.02
CA PHE A 33 19.08 0.95 -6.19
C PHE A 33 18.49 -0.15 -7.05
N PRO A 34 17.26 -0.02 -7.53
CA PRO A 34 16.86 -0.81 -8.68
C PRO A 34 17.93 -0.57 -9.74
N ILE A 35 18.54 -1.63 -10.16
CA ILE A 35 19.71 -1.83 -11.03
C ILE A 35 19.69 -0.93 -12.27
N ALA A 36 19.78 0.35 -12.15
CA ALA A 36 19.70 1.22 -13.29
C ALA A 36 20.62 2.41 -13.10
N ILE A 37 21.97 2.22 -13.01
CA ILE A 37 22.66 3.41 -12.60
C ILE A 37 23.99 3.73 -13.23
N THR A 38 24.50 3.02 -14.14
CA THR A 38 25.58 3.58 -14.96
C THR A 38 25.48 3.08 -16.39
N PRO A 39 25.81 3.94 -17.38
CA PRO A 39 25.96 3.52 -18.78
C PRO A 39 27.05 2.46 -18.95
N GLU A 40 27.91 2.28 -17.94
CA GLU A 40 29.06 1.38 -17.94
C GLU A 40 28.77 0.05 -17.22
N LEU A 41 27.75 -0.01 -16.36
CA LEU A 41 27.21 -1.27 -15.90
C LEU A 41 26.36 -1.82 -17.06
N ASN A 42 26.89 -2.80 -17.77
CA ASN A 42 26.09 -3.70 -18.57
C ASN A 42 24.92 -4.15 -17.68
N LEU A 43 23.78 -3.49 -17.83
CA LEU A 43 22.53 -3.89 -17.20
C LEU A 43 22.42 -5.39 -17.40
N PRO A 44 22.39 -6.18 -16.32
CA PRO A 44 22.28 -7.61 -16.52
C PRO A 44 21.05 -7.81 -17.39
N LYS A 45 21.19 -8.59 -18.43
CA LYS A 45 20.13 -9.08 -19.33
C LYS A 45 18.84 -9.49 -18.62
N TYR A 46 18.95 -9.68 -17.31
CA TYR A 46 17.91 -10.05 -16.35
C TYR A 46 16.69 -9.11 -16.28
N ILE A 47 16.84 -7.80 -16.48
CA ILE A 47 15.67 -6.87 -16.37
C ILE A 47 14.85 -6.89 -17.65
N THR A 48 15.48 -7.11 -18.79
CA THR A 48 14.77 -7.23 -20.08
C THR A 48 14.03 -8.57 -20.22
N ASP A 49 14.51 -9.61 -19.54
CA ASP A 49 13.98 -10.97 -19.68
C ASP A 49 13.03 -11.38 -18.53
N ILE A 50 13.08 -10.73 -17.35
CA ILE A 50 12.31 -11.15 -16.17
C ILE A 50 10.87 -10.62 -16.17
N GLY A 51 10.56 -9.56 -16.88
CA GLY A 51 9.21 -8.97 -16.94
C GLY A 51 8.67 -8.44 -15.60
N THR A 52 8.99 -9.12 -14.47
CA THR A 52 8.57 -8.75 -13.11
C THR A 52 9.78 -8.71 -12.17
N VAL A 53 9.95 -7.60 -11.45
CA VAL A 53 11.02 -7.40 -10.48
C VAL A 53 10.60 -8.00 -9.12
N PRO A 54 11.31 -9.05 -8.62
CA PRO A 54 10.99 -9.66 -7.35
C PRO A 54 11.19 -8.71 -6.17
N GLU A 55 10.33 -8.83 -5.14
CA GLU A 55 10.42 -8.04 -3.90
C GLU A 55 11.82 -8.10 -3.27
N LYS A 56 12.38 -9.29 -3.16
CA LYS A 56 13.70 -9.55 -2.55
C LYS A 56 14.88 -8.85 -3.23
N LEU A 57 14.73 -8.40 -4.47
CA LEU A 57 15.78 -7.66 -5.19
C LEU A 57 15.80 -6.19 -4.82
N ASN A 58 14.65 -5.62 -4.44
CA ASN A 58 14.53 -4.18 -4.20
C ASN A 58 14.28 -3.80 -2.74
N ILE A 59 13.71 -4.72 -1.94
CA ILE A 59 13.45 -4.48 -0.53
C ILE A 59 14.34 -5.42 0.30
N PRO A 60 15.32 -4.88 1.07
CA PRO A 60 16.25 -5.71 1.83
C PRO A 60 15.52 -6.59 2.85
N PRO A 61 16.07 -7.78 3.18
CA PRO A 61 15.52 -8.62 4.24
C PRO A 61 15.41 -7.87 5.57
N GLY A 62 14.26 -8.01 6.25
CA GLY A 62 13.99 -7.32 7.52
C GLY A 62 13.43 -5.90 7.37
N TYR A 63 13.34 -5.36 6.16
CA TYR A 63 12.70 -4.07 5.88
C TYR A 63 11.34 -4.28 5.21
N ASP A 64 10.41 -3.36 5.44
CA ASP A 64 9.07 -3.36 4.84
C ASP A 64 8.98 -2.50 3.59
N TYR A 65 10.04 -1.73 3.32
CA TYR A 65 10.12 -0.77 2.22
C TYR A 65 11.58 -0.55 1.77
N ALA A 66 11.72 0.04 0.59
CA ALA A 66 12.95 0.65 0.11
C ALA A 66 12.64 1.97 -0.59
N MET A 67 13.60 2.87 -0.66
CA MET A 67 13.49 4.11 -1.41
C MET A 67 14.56 4.20 -2.48
N ALA A 68 14.23 4.84 -3.59
CA ALA A 68 15.17 5.10 -4.65
C ALA A 68 14.88 6.48 -5.27
N LYS A 69 15.94 7.14 -5.77
CA LYS A 69 15.77 8.22 -6.71
C LYS A 69 15.60 7.62 -8.10
N GLN A 70 14.55 8.01 -8.81
CA GLN A 70 14.38 7.62 -10.20
C GLN A 70 15.37 8.40 -11.05
N PHE A 71 16.22 7.69 -11.79
CA PHE A 71 17.15 8.28 -12.72
C PHE A 71 16.56 8.36 -14.13
N ASN A 72 17.00 9.35 -14.87
CA ASN A 72 16.62 9.53 -16.26
C ASN A 72 17.34 8.51 -17.15
N PHE A 73 16.65 7.46 -17.54
CA PHE A 73 17.12 6.59 -18.59
C PHE A 73 16.26 6.79 -19.83
N PRO A 74 16.81 7.28 -20.93
CA PRO A 74 16.17 7.14 -22.21
C PRO A 74 16.12 5.65 -22.56
N GLY A 75 14.93 5.07 -22.62
CA GLY A 75 14.73 3.70 -23.09
C GLY A 75 14.60 2.62 -22.01
N GLY A 76 14.09 2.94 -20.81
CA GLY A 76 13.69 1.91 -19.85
C GLY A 76 12.65 0.96 -20.47
N ALA A 77 12.82 -0.36 -20.29
CA ALA A 77 11.83 -1.33 -20.74
C ALA A 77 10.63 -1.34 -19.78
N PRO A 78 9.39 -1.55 -20.28
CA PRO A 78 8.23 -1.78 -19.44
C PRO A 78 8.46 -2.99 -18.56
N HIS A 79 8.23 -2.84 -17.25
CA HIS A 79 8.38 -3.90 -16.25
C HIS A 79 7.27 -3.84 -15.21
N SER A 80 7.10 -4.88 -14.44
CA SER A 80 6.23 -4.93 -13.26
C SER A 80 7.04 -5.28 -12.02
N CYS A 81 6.46 -5.10 -10.82
CA CYS A 81 7.10 -5.41 -9.55
C CYS A 81 6.21 -6.31 -8.69
N GLU A 82 6.77 -7.10 -7.78
CA GLU A 82 6.02 -7.88 -6.78
C GLU A 82 5.55 -7.05 -5.58
N TYR A 83 5.88 -5.76 -5.55
CA TYR A 83 5.61 -4.80 -4.48
C TYR A 83 4.91 -3.57 -5.04
N TYR A 84 4.38 -2.72 -4.16
CA TYR A 84 3.83 -1.42 -4.56
C TYR A 84 4.95 -0.43 -4.87
N SER A 85 4.79 0.34 -5.94
CA SER A 85 5.67 1.45 -6.30
C SER A 85 4.91 2.76 -6.19
N LEU A 86 5.33 3.64 -5.27
CA LEU A 86 4.78 4.97 -5.09
C LEU A 86 5.83 5.99 -5.56
N PHE A 87 5.61 6.60 -6.70
CA PHE A 87 6.49 7.65 -7.23
C PHE A 87 5.96 9.02 -6.83
N TYR A 88 6.86 9.92 -6.45
CA TYR A 88 6.57 11.30 -6.13
C TYR A 88 7.49 12.23 -6.91
N ILE A 89 6.91 13.22 -7.58
CA ILE A 89 7.64 14.21 -8.36
C ILE A 89 7.95 15.39 -7.44
N ILE A 90 9.19 15.49 -7.00
CA ILE A 90 9.65 16.58 -6.13
C ILE A 90 9.86 17.86 -6.93
N GLU A 91 10.42 17.73 -8.15
CA GLU A 91 10.70 18.85 -9.03
C GLU A 91 10.63 18.41 -10.51
N GLY A 92 10.15 19.28 -11.38
CA GLY A 92 10.06 19.04 -12.81
C GLY A 92 8.87 18.15 -13.19
N LYS A 93 9.08 17.19 -14.09
CA LYS A 93 8.04 16.32 -14.63
C LYS A 93 8.54 14.90 -14.92
N ALA A 94 7.62 13.95 -14.95
CA ALA A 94 7.87 12.60 -15.45
C ALA A 94 6.74 12.16 -16.38
N GLU A 95 7.04 11.24 -17.29
CA GLU A 95 6.04 10.57 -18.13
C GLU A 95 5.93 9.12 -17.70
N VAL A 96 4.71 8.66 -17.51
CA VAL A 96 4.41 7.27 -17.12
C VAL A 96 3.58 6.63 -18.21
N THR A 97 4.02 5.47 -18.65
CA THR A 97 3.27 4.62 -19.58
C THR A 97 2.82 3.37 -18.84
N ILE A 98 1.52 3.12 -18.84
CA ILE A 98 0.91 1.89 -18.32
C ILE A 98 0.06 1.31 -19.44
N LYS A 99 0.50 0.15 -19.97
CA LYS A 99 -0.08 -0.46 -21.18
C LYS A 99 -0.09 0.56 -22.35
N ASN A 100 -1.29 0.95 -22.79
CA ASN A 100 -1.50 1.86 -23.93
C ASN A 100 -1.80 3.31 -23.49
N SER A 101 -1.79 3.59 -22.19
CA SER A 101 -2.07 4.92 -21.64
C SER A 101 -0.78 5.60 -21.21
N GLN A 102 -0.65 6.87 -21.60
CA GLN A 102 0.49 7.71 -21.25
C GLN A 102 -0.01 8.91 -20.44
N PHE A 103 0.70 9.22 -19.35
CA PHE A 103 0.36 10.30 -18.42
C PHE A 103 1.58 11.17 -18.17
N ALA A 104 1.36 12.48 -18.06
CA ALA A 104 2.35 13.40 -17.52
C ALA A 104 2.08 13.61 -16.02
N LEU A 105 3.12 13.48 -15.22
CA LEU A 105 3.16 13.83 -13.81
C LEU A 105 4.01 15.10 -13.65
N PHE A 106 3.56 15.98 -12.80
CA PHE A 106 4.22 17.24 -12.50
C PHE A 106 4.65 17.33 -11.04
N GLN A 107 5.40 18.36 -10.69
CA GLN A 107 5.79 18.62 -9.31
C GLN A 107 4.58 18.53 -8.36
N GLY A 108 4.73 17.74 -7.30
CA GLY A 108 3.69 17.46 -6.31
C GLY A 108 2.81 16.27 -6.64
N ASP A 109 2.89 15.71 -7.84
CA ASP A 109 2.08 14.54 -8.20
C ASP A 109 2.69 13.25 -7.66
N PHE A 110 1.80 12.34 -7.25
CA PHE A 110 2.14 10.95 -7.00
C PHE A 110 1.53 10.05 -8.08
N ILE A 111 2.18 8.92 -8.32
CA ILE A 111 1.53 7.75 -8.91
C ILE A 111 1.78 6.54 -8.02
N PHE A 112 0.71 5.85 -7.67
CA PHE A 112 0.73 4.64 -6.86
C PHE A 112 0.35 3.44 -7.71
N ILE A 113 1.32 2.55 -7.94
CA ILE A 113 1.22 1.39 -8.82
C ILE A 113 1.30 0.14 -7.98
N PRO A 114 0.28 -0.74 -8.03
CA PRO A 114 0.27 -1.98 -7.27
C PRO A 114 1.15 -3.06 -7.90
N PRO A 115 1.40 -4.17 -7.19
CA PRO A 115 2.12 -5.32 -7.71
C PRO A 115 1.55 -5.83 -9.04
N HIS A 116 2.44 -6.35 -9.89
CA HIS A 116 2.15 -6.99 -11.17
C HIS A 116 1.56 -6.09 -12.27
N VAL A 117 1.36 -4.81 -12.03
CA VAL A 117 1.02 -3.84 -13.08
C VAL A 117 2.27 -3.48 -13.86
N GLN A 118 2.23 -3.68 -15.18
CA GLN A 118 3.34 -3.30 -16.06
C GLN A 118 3.34 -1.80 -16.33
N TYR A 119 4.45 -1.14 -16.08
CA TYR A 119 4.63 0.28 -16.30
C TYR A 119 6.05 0.63 -16.81
N MET A 120 6.16 1.81 -17.36
CA MET A 120 7.43 2.48 -17.66
C MET A 120 7.33 3.92 -17.17
N ILE A 121 8.33 4.39 -16.44
CA ILE A 121 8.44 5.80 -16.02
C ILE A 121 9.74 6.40 -16.54
N THR A 122 9.61 7.57 -17.15
CA THR A 122 10.74 8.34 -17.66
C THR A 122 10.64 9.76 -17.10
N SER A 123 11.72 10.28 -16.56
CA SER A 123 11.80 11.65 -16.11
C SER A 123 12.72 12.44 -17.02
N VAL A 124 12.48 13.74 -17.17
CA VAL A 124 13.41 14.61 -17.91
C VAL A 124 14.69 14.84 -17.08
N PRO A 125 15.84 15.16 -17.70
CA PRO A 125 17.14 15.25 -17.02
C PRO A 125 17.17 16.12 -15.75
N GLU A 126 16.42 17.19 -15.74
CA GLU A 126 16.38 18.18 -14.64
C GLU A 126 15.32 17.85 -13.57
N SER A 127 14.57 16.78 -13.76
CA SER A 127 13.50 16.41 -12.83
C SER A 127 14.01 15.54 -11.68
N ILE A 128 13.35 15.65 -10.55
CA ILE A 128 13.64 14.89 -9.36
C ILE A 128 12.40 14.09 -8.97
N CYS A 129 12.52 12.78 -9.14
CA CYS A 129 11.48 11.83 -8.79
C CYS A 129 12.04 10.82 -7.77
N ILE A 130 11.32 10.61 -6.69
CA ILE A 130 11.64 9.56 -5.71
C ILE A 130 10.59 8.44 -5.80
N CYS A 131 11.04 7.23 -5.57
CA CYS A 131 10.20 6.04 -5.54
C CYS A 131 10.25 5.41 -4.14
N PHE A 132 9.09 5.14 -3.58
CA PHE A 132 8.91 4.29 -2.41
C PHE A 132 8.44 2.93 -2.88
N ASN A 133 9.27 1.91 -2.69
CA ASN A 133 8.94 0.52 -2.93
C ASN A 133 8.44 -0.07 -1.62
N LEU A 134 7.18 -0.47 -1.57
CA LEU A 134 6.49 -0.85 -0.34
C LEU A 134 6.01 -2.30 -0.43
N LYS A 135 6.31 -3.13 0.58
CA LYS A 135 5.79 -4.49 0.66
C LYS A 135 4.27 -4.50 0.69
N ARG A 136 3.68 -5.50 0.05
CA ARG A 136 2.22 -5.71 0.05
C ARG A 136 1.67 -5.84 1.48
N SER A 137 2.32 -6.64 2.32
CA SER A 137 1.96 -6.81 3.73
C SER A 137 2.00 -5.49 4.51
N PHE A 138 3.01 -4.67 4.24
CA PHE A 138 3.16 -3.36 4.88
C PHE A 138 2.03 -2.40 4.50
N VAL A 139 1.73 -2.25 3.21
CA VAL A 139 0.65 -1.37 2.73
C VAL A 139 -0.69 -1.79 3.33
N THR A 140 -0.98 -3.10 3.34
CA THR A 140 -2.24 -3.62 3.87
C THR A 140 -2.36 -3.40 5.37
N ALA A 141 -1.30 -3.68 6.14
CA ALA A 141 -1.34 -3.54 7.60
C ALA A 141 -1.34 -2.09 8.07
N GLN A 142 -0.63 -1.20 7.37
CA GLN A 142 -0.41 0.16 7.83
C GLN A 142 -1.46 1.17 7.33
N TYR A 143 -2.02 0.95 6.12
CA TYR A 143 -2.84 1.97 5.46
C TYR A 143 -4.29 1.55 5.24
N SER A 144 -4.69 0.33 5.56
CA SER A 144 -6.08 -0.11 5.42
C SER A 144 -7.06 0.82 6.13
N ASP A 145 -6.74 1.26 7.34
CA ASP A 145 -7.60 2.13 8.14
C ASP A 145 -7.65 3.55 7.57
N ILE A 146 -6.50 4.09 7.12
CA ILE A 146 -6.44 5.43 6.51
C ILE A 146 -7.19 5.44 5.17
N PHE A 147 -7.04 4.38 4.37
CA PHE A 147 -7.68 4.30 3.05
C PHE A 147 -9.18 3.99 3.13
N HIS A 148 -9.65 3.52 4.28
CA HIS A 148 -11.07 3.21 4.49
C HIS A 148 -11.98 4.43 4.30
N ASP A 149 -11.49 5.63 4.61
CA ASP A 149 -12.27 6.87 4.53
C ASP A 149 -12.46 7.37 3.09
N ASP A 150 -11.65 6.91 2.12
CA ASP A 150 -11.81 7.26 0.70
C ASP A 150 -12.08 6.00 -0.15
N LYS A 151 -13.22 6.02 -0.85
CA LYS A 151 -13.66 4.90 -1.70
C LYS A 151 -12.68 4.53 -2.80
N ARG A 152 -11.97 5.52 -3.38
CA ARG A 152 -11.02 5.30 -4.47
C ARG A 152 -9.80 4.54 -3.96
N LEU A 153 -9.29 4.95 -2.79
CA LEU A 153 -8.16 4.30 -2.12
C LEU A 153 -8.52 2.90 -1.63
N THR A 154 -9.71 2.76 -1.02
CA THR A 154 -10.21 1.45 -0.59
C THR A 154 -10.35 0.49 -1.77
N THR A 155 -10.99 0.94 -2.86
CA THR A 155 -11.17 0.11 -4.07
C THR A 155 -9.82 -0.25 -4.68
N PHE A 156 -8.89 0.70 -4.77
CA PHE A 156 -7.53 0.46 -5.24
C PHE A 156 -6.83 -0.63 -4.42
N LEU A 157 -6.91 -0.55 -3.09
CA LEU A 157 -6.29 -1.54 -2.20
C LEU A 157 -6.93 -2.92 -2.38
N MET A 158 -8.26 -3.00 -2.42
CA MET A 158 -8.98 -4.26 -2.59
C MET A 158 -8.71 -4.91 -3.94
N ASP A 159 -8.72 -4.13 -5.01
CA ASP A 159 -8.43 -4.63 -6.35
C ASP A 159 -6.99 -5.09 -6.50
N SER A 160 -6.05 -4.42 -5.83
CA SER A 160 -4.65 -4.81 -5.84
C SER A 160 -4.38 -6.14 -5.12
N LEU A 161 -5.32 -6.59 -4.29
CA LEU A 161 -5.29 -7.91 -3.67
C LEU A 161 -5.75 -9.04 -4.62
N ASN A 162 -6.45 -8.70 -5.70
CA ASN A 162 -6.90 -9.64 -6.73
C ASN A 162 -5.83 -9.77 -7.82
N GLU A 163 -5.17 -10.92 -7.90
CA GLU A 163 -4.08 -11.18 -8.86
C GLU A 163 -4.48 -11.02 -10.34
N ASN A 164 -5.76 -11.02 -10.64
CA ASN A 164 -6.30 -10.88 -12.00
C ASN A 164 -6.45 -9.41 -12.46
N ASN A 165 -6.25 -8.42 -11.59
CA ASN A 165 -6.49 -7.02 -11.91
C ASN A 165 -5.19 -6.29 -12.28
N GLN A 166 -4.79 -6.40 -13.54
CA GLN A 166 -3.53 -5.86 -14.08
C GLN A 166 -3.63 -4.39 -14.53
N MET A 167 -4.67 -3.63 -14.16
CA MET A 167 -4.93 -2.29 -14.70
C MET A 167 -5.02 -1.18 -13.65
N ASN A 168 -4.75 -1.49 -12.38
CA ASN A 168 -4.97 -0.55 -11.28
C ASN A 168 -3.77 0.38 -11.08
N TYR A 169 -4.01 1.67 -11.02
CA TYR A 169 -3.08 2.68 -10.50
C TYR A 169 -3.89 3.88 -9.99
N LEU A 170 -3.27 4.65 -9.10
CA LEU A 170 -3.79 5.94 -8.66
C LEU A 170 -2.82 7.04 -9.03
N ILE A 171 -3.35 8.12 -9.60
CA ILE A 171 -2.62 9.39 -9.72
C ILE A 171 -3.21 10.34 -8.68
N ILE A 172 -2.35 10.93 -7.85
CA ILE A 172 -2.72 11.85 -6.78
C ILE A 172 -2.04 13.18 -7.08
N ARG A 173 -2.85 14.23 -7.36
CA ARG A 173 -2.36 15.57 -7.66
C ARG A 173 -2.54 16.46 -6.46
N THR A 174 -1.44 16.82 -5.83
CA THR A 174 -1.45 17.59 -4.57
C THR A 174 -1.26 19.08 -4.77
N ASN A 175 -1.24 19.57 -6.00
CA ASN A 175 -0.97 20.97 -6.32
C ASN A 175 0.33 21.48 -5.67
N ALA A 176 1.37 20.66 -5.66
CA ALA A 176 2.67 20.94 -5.06
C ALA A 176 2.59 21.36 -3.57
N ASN A 177 1.74 20.70 -2.79
CA ASN A 177 1.59 20.93 -1.36
C ASN A 177 2.93 20.81 -0.63
N GLU A 178 3.41 21.90 -0.02
CA GLU A 178 4.75 21.97 0.59
C GLU A 178 4.86 21.07 1.83
N ILE A 179 3.78 20.85 2.60
CA ILE A 179 3.81 19.95 3.76
C ILE A 179 4.07 18.51 3.30
N ILE A 180 3.39 18.09 2.25
CA ILE A 180 3.55 16.75 1.66
C ILE A 180 4.98 16.59 1.13
N LYS A 181 5.49 17.61 0.46
CA LYS A 181 6.87 17.63 -0.05
C LYS A 181 7.90 17.49 1.06
N ASP A 182 7.74 18.26 2.15
CA ASP A 182 8.64 18.19 3.31
C ASP A 182 8.61 16.80 3.97
N LEU A 183 7.44 16.20 4.10
CA LEU A 183 7.30 14.84 4.62
C LEU A 183 7.99 13.82 3.72
N ALA A 184 7.85 13.93 2.40
CA ALA A 184 8.51 13.05 1.45
C ALA A 184 10.03 13.19 1.49
N LEU A 185 10.55 14.41 1.61
CA LEU A 185 11.97 14.69 1.79
C LEU A 185 12.51 14.17 3.13
N ASN A 186 11.74 14.30 4.21
CA ASN A 186 12.11 13.73 5.51
C ASN A 186 12.17 12.20 5.45
N CYS A 187 11.22 11.53 4.78
CA CYS A 187 11.32 10.09 4.53
C CYS A 187 12.64 9.72 3.83
N PHE A 188 12.99 10.48 2.79
CA PHE A 188 14.21 10.23 2.03
C PHE A 188 15.47 10.45 2.86
N ALA A 189 15.51 11.52 3.66
CA ALA A 189 16.63 11.82 4.56
C ALA A 189 16.82 10.72 5.62
N GLU A 190 15.73 10.27 6.25
CA GLU A 190 15.78 9.17 7.23
C GLU A 190 16.21 7.84 6.59
N TYR A 191 15.75 7.56 5.38
CA TYR A 191 16.17 6.37 4.65
C TYR A 191 17.67 6.35 4.34
N ILE A 192 18.25 7.50 3.98
CA ILE A 192 19.68 7.61 3.69
C ILE A 192 20.51 7.55 4.98
N ASN A 193 20.12 8.32 5.99
CA ASN A 193 20.91 8.46 7.21
C ASN A 193 20.85 7.24 8.12
N GLN A 194 19.80 6.41 8.02
CA GLN A 194 19.61 5.19 8.82
C GLN A 194 19.79 5.42 10.33
N ASN A 195 19.31 6.58 10.82
CA ASN A 195 19.36 6.92 12.23
C ASN A 195 18.54 5.96 13.10
N LYS A 196 18.78 5.97 14.40
CA LYS A 196 17.93 5.24 15.34
C LYS A 196 16.46 5.66 15.17
N TYR A 197 15.54 4.69 15.04
CA TYR A 197 14.12 4.89 14.78
C TYR A 197 13.75 5.42 13.38
N ALA A 198 14.67 5.45 12.41
CA ALA A 198 14.38 5.87 11.04
C ALA A 198 13.14 5.15 10.45
N ASN A 199 13.01 3.84 10.67
CA ASN A 199 11.85 3.07 10.22
C ASN A 199 10.52 3.58 10.78
N ASN A 200 10.49 3.95 12.07
CA ASN A 200 9.28 4.47 12.70
C ASN A 200 8.94 5.86 12.18
N ILE A 201 9.96 6.71 12.00
CA ILE A 201 9.77 8.05 11.42
C ILE A 201 9.22 7.94 10.01
N MET A 202 9.80 7.08 9.16
CA MET A 202 9.32 6.88 7.80
C MET A 202 7.88 6.37 7.74
N LYS A 203 7.52 5.36 8.56
CA LYS A 203 6.13 4.86 8.65
C LYS A 203 5.15 5.98 8.99
N ASN A 204 5.50 6.80 9.98
CA ASN A 204 4.66 7.92 10.41
C ASN A 204 4.58 9.02 9.34
N CYS A 205 5.70 9.37 8.68
CA CYS A 205 5.70 10.35 7.60
C CYS A 205 4.82 9.91 6.42
N LEU A 206 4.92 8.63 6.00
CA LEU A 206 4.06 8.10 4.95
C LEU A 206 2.58 8.10 5.35
N SER A 207 2.26 7.76 6.61
CA SER A 207 0.88 7.86 7.12
C SER A 207 0.39 9.31 7.11
N LEU A 208 1.22 10.28 7.49
CA LEU A 208 0.90 11.69 7.42
C LEU A 208 0.71 12.17 5.98
N ILE A 209 1.54 11.73 5.03
CA ILE A 209 1.37 12.06 3.61
C ILE A 209 -0.02 11.66 3.15
N PHE A 210 -0.45 10.41 3.36
CA PHE A 210 -1.79 9.97 2.97
C PHE A 210 -2.89 10.70 3.73
N THR A 211 -2.69 11.02 5.01
CA THR A 211 -3.66 11.80 5.80
C THR A 211 -3.82 13.22 5.23
N TYR A 212 -2.71 13.89 4.86
CA TYR A 212 -2.76 15.21 4.22
C TYR A 212 -3.38 15.17 2.83
N VAL A 213 -3.08 14.14 2.05
CA VAL A 213 -3.72 13.89 0.74
C VAL A 213 -5.24 13.81 0.86
N LEU A 214 -5.75 13.09 1.87
CA LEU A 214 -7.19 12.92 2.09
C LEU A 214 -7.86 14.16 2.70
N ARG A 215 -7.12 14.93 3.49
CA ARG A 215 -7.65 16.14 4.16
C ARG A 215 -7.75 17.34 3.22
N ASP A 216 -6.87 17.43 2.22
CA ASP A 216 -6.82 18.58 1.32
C ASP A 216 -7.88 18.44 0.22
N GLU A 217 -8.93 19.28 0.30
CA GLU A 217 -10.02 19.30 -0.67
C GLU A 217 -9.58 19.66 -2.09
N ASN A 218 -8.41 20.27 -2.27
CA ASN A 218 -7.84 20.59 -3.57
C ASN A 218 -7.08 19.40 -4.19
N THR A 219 -6.82 18.35 -3.42
CA THR A 219 -6.18 17.14 -3.93
C THR A 219 -7.11 16.37 -4.86
N GLN A 220 -6.64 16.11 -6.06
CA GLN A 220 -7.37 15.30 -7.03
C GLN A 220 -6.79 13.88 -7.05
N ILE A 221 -7.65 12.88 -6.84
CA ILE A 221 -7.28 11.47 -6.95
C ILE A 221 -7.95 10.90 -8.20
N GLU A 222 -7.12 10.62 -9.20
CA GLU A 222 -7.55 9.96 -10.43
C GLU A 222 -7.24 8.46 -10.31
N SER A 223 -8.25 7.64 -10.53
CA SER A 223 -8.11 6.19 -10.54
C SER A 223 -8.33 5.66 -11.96
N SER A 224 -7.49 4.73 -12.38
CA SER A 224 -7.75 3.95 -13.61
C SER A 224 -8.94 3.03 -13.45
N ILE A 225 -9.34 2.78 -12.22
CA ILE A 225 -10.52 1.98 -11.91
C ILE A 225 -11.74 2.80 -12.33
N ARG A 226 -12.42 2.33 -13.35
CA ARG A 226 -13.85 2.64 -13.44
C ARG A 226 -14.48 1.92 -12.26
N VAL A 227 -14.70 2.65 -11.17
CA VAL A 227 -15.47 2.13 -10.02
C VAL A 227 -16.77 1.65 -10.61
N SER A 228 -16.91 0.36 -10.78
CA SER A 228 -18.15 -0.18 -11.31
C SER A 228 -19.24 0.08 -10.27
N GLN A 229 -20.47 0.18 -10.71
CA GLN A 229 -21.58 0.32 -9.76
C GLN A 229 -21.61 -0.86 -8.77
N ASN A 230 -21.14 -2.03 -9.19
CA ASN A 230 -21.01 -3.22 -8.35
C ASN A 230 -19.95 -3.06 -7.26
N ASP A 231 -18.81 -2.39 -7.53
CA ASP A 231 -17.74 -2.17 -6.54
C ASP A 231 -18.21 -1.22 -5.44
N LEU A 232 -18.94 -0.16 -5.80
CA LEU A 232 -19.56 0.75 -4.83
C LEU A 232 -20.59 0.03 -3.94
N GLN A 233 -21.34 -0.89 -4.54
CA GLN A 233 -22.34 -1.67 -3.81
C GLN A 233 -21.68 -2.70 -2.89
N TYR A 234 -20.63 -3.37 -3.35
CA TYR A 234 -19.81 -4.27 -2.52
C TYR A 234 -19.23 -3.52 -1.31
N GLN A 235 -18.67 -2.35 -1.53
CA GLN A 235 -18.10 -1.56 -0.43
C GLN A 235 -19.15 -1.21 0.63
N ARG A 236 -20.35 -0.76 0.23
CA ARG A 236 -21.44 -0.52 1.17
C ARG A 236 -21.85 -1.75 1.98
N ILE A 237 -21.80 -2.93 1.35
CA ILE A 237 -22.06 -4.21 2.04
C ILE A 237 -20.97 -4.46 3.08
N ILE A 238 -19.68 -4.34 2.73
CA ILE A 238 -18.56 -4.58 3.64
C ILE A 238 -18.52 -3.59 4.79
N ASP A 239 -18.79 -2.30 4.54
CA ASP A 239 -18.85 -1.27 5.58
C ASP A 239 -19.93 -1.59 6.61
N TYR A 240 -21.12 -2.00 6.13
CA TYR A 240 -22.19 -2.44 7.02
C TYR A 240 -21.78 -3.68 7.84
N LEU A 241 -21.16 -4.68 7.22
CA LEU A 241 -20.71 -5.89 7.90
C LEU A 241 -19.63 -5.59 8.96
N LYS A 242 -18.68 -4.71 8.68
CA LYS A 242 -17.63 -4.30 9.64
C LYS A 242 -18.22 -3.53 10.84
N GLN A 243 -19.18 -2.66 10.61
CA GLN A 243 -19.82 -1.88 11.67
C GLN A 243 -20.80 -2.70 12.51
N ASN A 244 -21.40 -3.74 11.93
CA ASN A 244 -22.48 -4.50 12.55
C ASN A 244 -22.17 -6.00 12.66
N TYR A 245 -20.91 -6.41 12.61
CA TYR A 245 -20.47 -7.82 12.50
C TYR A 245 -21.14 -8.73 13.51
N GLN A 246 -21.41 -8.26 14.73
CA GLN A 246 -22.05 -9.04 15.81
C GLN A 246 -23.44 -9.52 15.42
N PHE A 247 -24.26 -8.63 14.85
CA PHE A 247 -25.69 -8.88 14.53
C PHE A 247 -25.98 -9.00 13.05
N ALA A 248 -24.99 -8.76 12.19
CA ALA A 248 -25.16 -8.80 10.76
C ALA A 248 -25.60 -10.18 10.25
N SER A 249 -26.52 -10.16 9.33
CA SER A 249 -27.04 -11.32 8.61
C SER A 249 -27.27 -10.93 7.16
N LEU A 250 -27.46 -11.91 6.27
CA LEU A 250 -27.82 -11.63 4.87
C LEU A 250 -29.11 -10.81 4.77
N ASN A 251 -30.08 -11.03 5.68
CA ASN A 251 -31.34 -10.28 5.72
C ASN A 251 -31.10 -8.81 6.06
N SER A 252 -30.48 -8.55 7.23
CA SER A 252 -30.23 -7.18 7.68
C SER A 252 -29.33 -6.40 6.73
N THR A 253 -28.36 -7.08 6.12
CA THR A 253 -27.50 -6.45 5.10
C THR A 253 -28.29 -6.07 3.84
N ALA A 254 -29.13 -6.98 3.34
CA ALA A 254 -29.96 -6.73 2.17
C ALA A 254 -30.94 -5.55 2.39
N GLU A 255 -31.53 -5.47 3.59
CA GLU A 255 -32.39 -4.36 4.01
C GLU A 255 -31.63 -3.03 4.05
N TYR A 256 -30.44 -3.02 4.67
CA TYR A 256 -29.62 -1.82 4.79
C TYR A 256 -29.16 -1.24 3.44
N VAL A 257 -28.73 -2.12 2.52
CA VAL A 257 -28.30 -1.66 1.19
C VAL A 257 -29.46 -1.48 0.19
N HIS A 258 -30.69 -1.81 0.57
CA HIS A 258 -31.90 -1.78 -0.25
C HIS A 258 -31.82 -2.67 -1.50
N TYR A 259 -31.26 -3.88 -1.32
CA TYR A 259 -31.16 -4.89 -2.38
C TYR A 259 -31.81 -6.22 -1.99
N THR A 260 -32.03 -7.07 -2.99
CA THR A 260 -32.45 -8.45 -2.72
C THR A 260 -31.27 -9.27 -2.17
N LYS A 261 -31.55 -10.30 -1.36
CA LYS A 261 -30.54 -11.23 -0.84
C LYS A 261 -29.70 -11.87 -1.95
N GLN A 262 -30.35 -12.25 -3.04
CA GLN A 262 -29.70 -12.84 -4.21
C GLN A 262 -28.70 -11.88 -4.83
N TYR A 263 -29.05 -10.59 -4.91
CA TYR A 263 -28.17 -9.57 -5.47
C TYR A 263 -26.98 -9.28 -4.55
N VAL A 264 -27.18 -9.22 -3.23
CA VAL A 264 -26.08 -9.14 -2.25
C VAL A 264 -25.12 -10.31 -2.38
N CYS A 265 -25.64 -11.55 -2.44
CA CYS A 265 -24.80 -12.74 -2.63
C CYS A 265 -24.04 -12.70 -3.96
N LYS A 266 -24.66 -12.23 -5.04
CA LYS A 266 -24.04 -12.08 -6.35
C LYS A 266 -22.86 -11.09 -6.28
N ILE A 267 -23.11 -9.87 -5.75
CA ILE A 267 -22.08 -8.83 -5.61
C ILE A 267 -20.89 -9.34 -4.81
N VAL A 268 -21.13 -9.93 -3.63
CA VAL A 268 -20.07 -10.45 -2.77
C VAL A 268 -19.27 -11.54 -3.47
N LYS A 269 -19.94 -12.44 -4.20
CA LYS A 269 -19.27 -13.53 -4.92
C LYS A 269 -18.47 -13.03 -6.11
N GLU A 270 -18.96 -12.04 -6.86
CA GLU A 270 -18.24 -11.41 -7.97
C GLU A 270 -17.01 -10.67 -7.49
N ALA A 271 -17.10 -9.96 -6.34
CA ALA A 271 -16.01 -9.18 -5.80
C ALA A 271 -14.92 -10.03 -5.10
N THR A 272 -15.31 -11.15 -4.46
CA THR A 272 -14.38 -11.91 -3.57
C THR A 272 -14.15 -13.35 -3.99
N GLY A 273 -14.96 -13.89 -4.89
CA GLY A 273 -14.99 -15.32 -5.17
C GLY A 273 -15.62 -16.17 -4.06
N LYS A 274 -15.98 -15.58 -2.89
CA LYS A 274 -16.46 -16.24 -1.68
C LYS A 274 -17.96 -16.05 -1.49
N THR A 275 -18.54 -16.86 -0.59
CA THR A 275 -19.95 -16.66 -0.19
C THR A 275 -20.08 -15.53 0.81
N PHE A 276 -21.26 -14.91 0.91
CA PHE A 276 -21.56 -13.89 1.92
C PHE A 276 -21.22 -14.36 3.35
N ASN A 277 -21.62 -15.59 3.71
CA ASN A 277 -21.34 -16.13 5.04
C ASN A 277 -19.84 -16.32 5.30
N THR A 278 -19.07 -16.71 4.29
CA THR A 278 -17.61 -16.83 4.41
C THR A 278 -16.98 -15.48 4.71
N VAL A 279 -17.37 -14.43 3.99
CA VAL A 279 -16.87 -13.07 4.20
C VAL A 279 -17.24 -12.55 5.59
N LEU A 280 -18.47 -12.73 6.03
CA LEU A 280 -18.90 -12.33 7.38
C LEU A 280 -18.11 -13.07 8.47
N ILE A 281 -17.89 -14.37 8.29
CA ILE A 281 -17.08 -15.18 9.22
C ILE A 281 -15.63 -14.65 9.27
N GLU A 282 -15.01 -14.33 8.14
CA GLU A 282 -13.66 -13.80 8.10
C GLU A 282 -13.55 -12.46 8.84
N ILE A 283 -14.53 -11.56 8.68
CA ILE A 283 -14.60 -10.30 9.44
C ILE A 283 -14.69 -10.59 10.95
N ARG A 284 -15.56 -11.50 11.37
CA ARG A 284 -15.71 -11.88 12.77
C ARG A 284 -14.45 -12.50 13.34
N LEU A 285 -13.77 -13.36 12.59
CA LEU A 285 -12.53 -14.00 13.00
C LEU A 285 -11.39 -13.00 13.19
N ALA A 286 -11.30 -11.98 12.37
CA ALA A 286 -10.32 -10.90 12.54
C ALA A 286 -10.53 -10.16 13.89
N ILE A 287 -11.78 -9.90 14.28
CA ILE A 287 -12.11 -9.29 15.57
C ILE A 287 -11.84 -10.26 16.73
N VAL A 288 -12.10 -11.57 16.56
CA VAL A 288 -11.74 -12.60 17.54
C VAL A 288 -10.23 -12.58 17.83
N CYS A 289 -9.39 -12.48 16.79
CA CYS A 289 -7.93 -12.37 16.98
C CYS A 289 -7.57 -11.16 17.85
N GLN A 290 -8.14 -10.00 17.58
CA GLN A 290 -7.90 -8.80 18.39
C GLN A 290 -8.26 -9.00 19.87
N TYR A 291 -9.40 -9.65 20.17
CA TYR A 291 -9.76 -9.97 21.55
C TYR A 291 -8.83 -11.00 22.18
N LEU A 292 -8.41 -12.03 21.43
CA LEU A 292 -7.48 -13.04 21.93
C LEU A 292 -6.10 -12.47 22.26
N GLU A 293 -5.66 -11.46 21.50
CA GLU A 293 -4.37 -10.80 21.66
C GLU A 293 -4.36 -9.75 22.78
N ASN A 294 -5.50 -9.05 22.97
CA ASN A 294 -5.54 -7.85 23.81
C ASN A 294 -6.44 -7.98 25.04
N SER A 295 -6.97 -9.16 25.34
CA SER A 295 -7.85 -9.37 26.50
C SER A 295 -7.78 -10.78 27.05
N ASP A 296 -8.16 -10.91 28.36
CA ASP A 296 -8.32 -12.20 29.05
C ASP A 296 -9.77 -12.71 29.04
N PHE A 297 -10.60 -12.20 28.14
CA PHE A 297 -12.00 -12.62 28.05
C PHE A 297 -12.11 -14.11 27.76
N SER A 298 -13.13 -14.76 28.37
CA SER A 298 -13.41 -16.15 28.07
C SER A 298 -13.80 -16.35 26.61
N LEU A 299 -13.59 -17.54 26.07
CA LEU A 299 -13.93 -17.83 24.69
C LEU A 299 -15.45 -17.74 24.45
N GLU A 300 -16.24 -18.05 25.46
CA GLU A 300 -17.70 -17.91 25.46
C GLU A 300 -18.08 -16.45 25.25
N TYR A 301 -17.47 -15.55 26.04
CA TYR A 301 -17.73 -14.10 25.93
C TYR A 301 -17.27 -13.51 24.59
N ILE A 302 -16.07 -13.88 24.13
CA ILE A 302 -15.58 -13.46 22.80
C ILE A 302 -16.53 -13.96 21.70
N SER A 303 -17.02 -15.20 21.81
CA SER A 303 -17.98 -15.79 20.88
C SER A 303 -19.25 -14.94 20.77
N GLU A 304 -19.80 -14.52 21.90
CA GLU A 304 -20.98 -13.65 21.95
C GLU A 304 -20.71 -12.27 21.37
N LEU A 305 -19.60 -11.63 21.76
CA LEU A 305 -19.19 -10.31 21.23
C LEU A 305 -18.98 -10.32 19.73
N CYS A 306 -18.50 -11.43 19.18
CA CYS A 306 -18.23 -11.56 17.74
C CYS A 306 -19.40 -12.16 16.94
N GLY A 307 -20.56 -12.38 17.56
CA GLY A 307 -21.78 -12.82 16.88
C GLY A 307 -21.78 -14.29 16.46
N PHE A 308 -21.03 -15.13 17.19
CA PHE A 308 -21.15 -16.60 17.08
C PHE A 308 -22.18 -17.11 18.08
N SER A 309 -23.04 -17.99 17.67
CA SER A 309 -24.11 -18.51 18.52
C SER A 309 -23.59 -19.36 19.69
N VAL A 310 -22.46 -20.04 19.52
CA VAL A 310 -21.81 -20.87 20.54
C VAL A 310 -20.30 -20.91 20.34
N SER A 311 -19.54 -21.02 21.45
CA SER A 311 -18.08 -21.04 21.42
C SER A 311 -17.48 -22.26 20.69
N SER A 312 -18.21 -23.38 20.65
CA SER A 312 -17.80 -24.56 19.87
C SER A 312 -17.81 -24.31 18.37
N HIS A 313 -18.78 -23.55 17.86
CA HIS A 313 -18.81 -23.12 16.46
C HIS A 313 -17.63 -22.19 16.14
N LEU A 314 -17.37 -21.18 16.98
CA LEU A 314 -16.20 -20.33 16.87
C LEU A 314 -14.92 -21.16 16.81
N SER A 315 -14.72 -22.08 17.77
CA SER A 315 -13.51 -22.90 17.86
C SER A 315 -13.27 -23.74 16.62
N ARG A 316 -14.32 -24.32 16.05
CA ARG A 316 -14.24 -25.11 14.83
C ARG A 316 -13.83 -24.25 13.63
N VAL A 317 -14.54 -23.15 13.41
CA VAL A 317 -14.31 -22.27 12.26
C VAL A 317 -12.94 -21.56 12.36
N PHE A 318 -12.53 -21.17 13.56
CA PHE A 318 -11.22 -20.60 13.83
C PHE A 318 -10.09 -21.58 13.49
N LYS A 319 -10.23 -22.85 13.92
CA LYS A 319 -9.25 -23.89 13.61
C LYS A 319 -9.19 -24.21 12.09
N GLU A 320 -10.35 -24.22 11.44
CA GLU A 320 -10.40 -24.41 9.98
C GLU A 320 -9.68 -23.27 9.23
N HIS A 321 -9.77 -22.03 9.72
CA HIS A 321 -9.22 -20.85 9.08
C HIS A 321 -7.73 -20.63 9.40
N TYR A 322 -7.33 -20.75 10.66
CA TYR A 322 -5.96 -20.46 11.14
C TYR A 322 -5.10 -21.71 11.39
N GLY A 323 -5.64 -22.92 11.24
CA GLY A 323 -4.91 -24.16 11.48
C GLY A 323 -4.68 -24.50 12.95
N MET A 324 -5.07 -23.62 13.89
CA MET A 324 -4.90 -23.81 15.33
C MET A 324 -6.13 -23.37 16.13
N THR A 325 -6.25 -23.85 17.38
CA THR A 325 -7.37 -23.46 18.23
C THR A 325 -7.23 -22.03 18.76
N PRO A 326 -8.35 -21.34 19.11
CA PRO A 326 -8.30 -20.00 19.73
C PRO A 326 -7.41 -19.95 20.99
N SER A 327 -7.44 -20.99 21.83
CA SER A 327 -6.60 -21.06 23.03
C SER A 327 -5.11 -21.20 22.69
N ALA A 328 -4.76 -21.95 21.64
CA ALA A 328 -3.38 -22.04 21.18
C ALA A 328 -2.92 -20.72 20.56
N TYR A 329 -3.80 -20.04 19.83
CA TYR A 329 -3.54 -18.72 19.27
C TYR A 329 -3.27 -17.67 20.34
N ARG A 330 -4.13 -17.60 21.37
CA ARG A 330 -3.95 -16.72 22.53
C ARG A 330 -2.59 -16.95 23.19
N LYS A 331 -2.27 -18.21 23.50
CA LYS A 331 -0.99 -18.55 24.15
C LYS A 331 0.25 -18.12 23.32
N ALA A 332 0.12 -18.09 22.01
CA ALA A 332 1.20 -17.70 21.10
C ALA A 332 1.37 -16.17 20.97
N HIS A 333 0.27 -15.38 21.13
CA HIS A 333 0.26 -13.95 20.83
C HIS A 333 -0.01 -13.05 22.04
N ASN A 334 -0.56 -13.62 23.13
CA ASN A 334 -0.75 -12.95 24.43
C ASN A 334 -0.09 -13.81 25.52
N PRO A 335 1.21 -13.64 25.78
CA PRO A 335 1.98 -14.47 26.72
C PRO A 335 1.83 -14.04 28.18
N HIS A 336 0.74 -13.37 28.61
CA HIS A 336 0.49 -12.99 30.01
C HIS A 336 -0.10 -14.13 30.83
#